data_e58bbef82c732599b4dadc5355492809
#
_entry.id   e58bbef82c732599b4dadc5355492809
#
_cell.length_a   1.000
_cell.length_b   1.000
_cell.length_c   1.000
_cell.angle_alpha   90.00
_cell.angle_beta   90.00
_cell.angle_gamma   90.00
#
_symmetry.space_group_name_H-M   'P 1'
#
loop_
_entity.id
_entity.type
_entity.pdbx_description
1 polymer ?
#
loop_
_entity_poly.entity_id
_entity_poly.type
_entity_poly.pdbx_seq_one_letter_code
_entity_poly.pdbx_strand_id
1 'polypeptide(L)'
;MSFDGFLTHALVKELGAHLIGGKVAKIYQPFEQELQLVVRSQRQNFRLLISIHPQYYRLHLTDERPSNPEHAPMFCMLLRKHLEQAVLLDIQQVENDRILELHFTGRDELGDSQVYRLIIELMGRHSNVILVNGQDRIIDCLKHVPMALNSYRLLQPGADYRRPPQDEKQVNLFKLSQAERTELAEHLASATSPGQVQARIQGLGRLASQSFLAQVQEGASWDKLLADFCQTVDAGGAYFLEADKPDFYMTPLPAVAGQWIAHETLSGLIAFYYAERVRLDRIKQMTGDLNQRLQYLIDRNQLKLANLDQDQAVASQSESYRIKGELLSAYAYQIQKGQTQVALPNYYDNDQVIEIELDSRKTAIENSQAYFKRYTKYRDALKHIALQRQLAQEEIAYLESVQVQLSRADLQDVAQIRLELAEQGYLSAKQQNLKKRRQEKGLGPRLYQASDGTRILVGRNNLQNDQLSLKQANKNFWWLHAKNIPGSHVIIESDQPSDTTLTEAAILAAFYSKFQQSANVPVDYLQVKHLRKPNGAKPGYVIYEGQKTLSVTPSSEAVEAMEIKD
;
A
#
# COMPACT_ATOMS: atom_id res chain seq x y z
N MET A 1 6.30 18.59 12.44
CA MET A 1 6.40 18.79 10.98
C MET A 1 7.01 20.14 10.73
N SER A 2 8.12 20.15 10.02
CA SER A 2 8.93 21.34 9.74
C SER A 2 8.53 22.08 8.47
N PHE A 3 7.49 21.66 7.77
CA PHE A 3 6.94 22.41 6.64
C PHE A 3 6.09 23.57 7.18
N ASP A 4 6.76 24.65 7.51
CA ASP A 4 6.18 25.88 8.08
C ASP A 4 6.29 27.08 7.13
N GLY A 5 5.91 28.27 7.58
CA GLY A 5 5.96 29.48 6.76
C GLY A 5 7.39 29.89 6.38
N PHE A 6 8.35 29.70 7.26
CA PHE A 6 9.76 30.06 7.01
C PHE A 6 10.41 29.09 6.02
N LEU A 7 10.14 27.80 6.14
CA LEU A 7 10.56 26.82 5.12
C LEU A 7 9.92 27.13 3.77
N THR A 8 8.65 27.52 3.77
CA THR A 8 7.94 27.93 2.55
C THR A 8 8.60 29.15 1.92
N HIS A 9 9.04 30.13 2.72
CA HIS A 9 9.76 31.30 2.25
C HIS A 9 11.08 30.94 1.54
N ALA A 10 11.90 30.10 2.17
CA ALA A 10 13.15 29.62 1.56
C ALA A 10 12.88 28.82 0.26
N LEU A 11 11.84 27.98 0.26
CA LEU A 11 11.46 27.18 -0.90
C LEU A 11 10.96 28.05 -2.07
N VAL A 12 10.21 29.12 -1.82
CA VAL A 12 9.76 30.06 -2.86
C VAL A 12 10.96 30.69 -3.58
N LYS A 13 12.02 31.05 -2.87
CA LYS A 13 13.26 31.56 -3.47
C LYS A 13 13.92 30.53 -4.38
N GLU A 14 14.06 29.29 -3.90
CA GLU A 14 14.63 28.19 -4.70
C GLU A 14 13.80 27.94 -5.97
N LEU A 15 12.49 27.81 -5.83
CA LEU A 15 11.59 27.58 -6.95
C LEU A 15 11.59 28.74 -7.94
N GLY A 16 11.59 29.97 -7.45
CA GLY A 16 11.65 31.18 -8.27
C GLY A 16 12.88 31.22 -9.16
N ALA A 17 14.06 30.90 -8.61
CA ALA A 17 15.30 30.86 -9.36
C ALA A 17 15.29 29.87 -10.55
N HIS A 18 14.53 28.80 -10.45
CA HIS A 18 14.45 27.75 -11.48
C HIS A 18 13.26 27.90 -12.43
N LEU A 19 12.12 28.37 -11.94
CA LEU A 19 10.84 28.23 -12.65
C LEU A 19 10.31 29.53 -13.26
N ILE A 20 10.62 30.70 -12.71
CA ILE A 20 10.13 32.00 -13.20
C ILE A 20 10.61 32.22 -14.64
N GLY A 21 9.73 32.72 -15.51
CA GLY A 21 9.94 32.87 -16.95
C GLY A 21 9.82 31.57 -17.73
N GLY A 22 9.66 30.45 -17.05
CA GLY A 22 9.51 29.14 -17.66
C GLY A 22 8.10 28.90 -18.22
N LYS A 23 8.03 28.03 -19.24
CA LYS A 23 6.80 27.66 -19.92
C LYS A 23 6.30 26.30 -19.43
N VAL A 24 5.04 26.19 -19.05
CA VAL A 24 4.42 24.92 -18.66
C VAL A 24 4.33 24.00 -19.88
N ALA A 25 5.14 22.95 -19.89
CA ALA A 25 5.22 22.00 -20.99
C ALA A 25 4.16 20.89 -20.86
N LYS A 26 3.95 20.36 -19.67
CA LYS A 26 3.02 19.26 -19.39
C LYS A 26 2.48 19.34 -17.96
N ILE A 27 1.26 18.84 -17.75
CA ILE A 27 0.64 18.70 -16.43
C ILE A 27 0.16 17.28 -16.25
N TYR A 28 0.46 16.70 -15.09
CA TYR A 28 0.08 15.34 -14.71
C TYR A 28 -0.58 15.32 -13.33
N GLN A 29 -1.47 14.38 -13.12
CA GLN A 29 -2.07 14.04 -11.82
C GLN A 29 -1.96 12.53 -11.63
N PRO A 30 -0.78 12.05 -11.16
CA PRO A 30 -0.55 10.61 -11.02
C PRO A 30 -1.38 9.98 -9.91
N PHE A 31 -1.71 10.75 -8.86
CA PHE A 31 -2.53 10.34 -7.72
C PHE A 31 -3.62 11.39 -7.45
N GLU A 32 -4.68 10.99 -6.76
CA GLU A 32 -5.84 11.86 -6.48
C GLU A 32 -5.46 13.20 -5.83
N GLN A 33 -4.47 13.19 -4.93
CA GLN A 33 -4.03 14.34 -4.15
C GLN A 33 -2.66 14.89 -4.56
N GLU A 34 -2.15 14.53 -5.74
CA GLU A 34 -0.85 14.96 -6.22
C GLU A 34 -0.90 15.45 -7.66
N LEU A 35 -0.25 16.58 -7.88
CA LEU A 35 -0.07 17.18 -9.20
C LEU A 35 1.43 17.28 -9.52
N GLN A 36 1.77 17.18 -10.81
CA GLN A 36 3.10 17.46 -11.31
C GLN A 36 3.01 18.42 -12.50
N LEU A 37 3.66 19.56 -12.38
CA LEU A 37 3.81 20.53 -13.47
C LEU A 37 5.23 20.42 -14.01
N VAL A 38 5.36 20.15 -15.31
CA VAL A 38 6.64 20.17 -16.02
C VAL A 38 6.81 21.55 -16.60
N VAL A 39 7.75 22.32 -16.08
CA VAL A 39 8.05 23.70 -16.54
C VAL A 39 9.39 23.68 -17.28
N ARG A 40 9.38 24.13 -18.53
CA ARG A 40 10.59 24.30 -19.32
C ARG A 40 11.15 25.69 -19.09
N SER A 41 12.24 25.76 -18.39
CA SER A 41 12.98 26.98 -18.05
C SER A 41 14.47 26.74 -18.26
N GLN A 42 15.24 27.77 -18.60
CA GLN A 42 16.71 27.69 -18.76
C GLN A 42 17.17 26.51 -19.65
N ARG A 43 16.42 26.17 -20.69
CA ARG A 43 16.62 25.02 -21.61
C ARG A 43 16.48 23.64 -20.95
N GLN A 44 16.04 23.56 -19.70
CA GLN A 44 15.80 22.33 -18.93
C GLN A 44 14.32 22.15 -18.60
N ASN A 45 13.94 20.94 -18.26
CA ASN A 45 12.59 20.62 -17.79
C ASN A 45 12.63 20.36 -16.30
N PHE A 46 12.12 21.28 -15.53
CA PHE A 46 11.92 21.12 -14.09
C PHE A 46 10.54 20.54 -13.83
N ARG A 47 10.45 19.63 -12.88
CA ARG A 47 9.19 18.99 -12.50
C ARG A 47 8.84 19.43 -11.08
N LEU A 48 7.80 20.25 -10.98
CA LEU A 48 7.25 20.72 -9.71
C LEU A 48 6.19 19.72 -9.24
N LEU A 49 6.43 19.05 -8.11
CA LEU A 49 5.46 18.20 -7.43
C LEU A 49 4.70 19.03 -6.39
N ILE A 50 3.37 18.90 -6.40
CA ILE A 50 2.44 19.51 -5.43
C ILE A 50 1.63 18.38 -4.83
N SER A 51 1.70 18.16 -3.52
CA SER A 51 0.90 17.17 -2.79
C SER A 51 0.06 17.86 -1.73
N ILE A 52 -1.25 17.59 -1.75
CA ILE A 52 -2.21 18.05 -0.73
C ILE A 52 -2.57 16.92 0.24
N HIS A 53 -1.75 15.87 0.33
CA HIS A 53 -1.99 14.76 1.23
C HIS A 53 -2.05 15.25 2.69
N PRO A 54 -3.04 14.83 3.51
CA PRO A 54 -3.23 15.37 4.86
C PRO A 54 -2.02 15.29 5.79
N GLN A 55 -1.18 14.26 5.63
CA GLN A 55 0.01 14.03 6.46
C GLN A 55 1.32 14.38 5.74
N TYR A 56 1.34 14.33 4.38
CA TYR A 56 2.54 14.48 3.55
C TYR A 56 2.38 15.62 2.54
N TYR A 57 1.65 16.69 2.92
CA TYR A 57 1.52 17.88 2.09
C TYR A 57 2.89 18.51 1.88
N ARG A 58 3.21 18.82 0.62
CA ARG A 58 4.51 19.34 0.24
C ARG A 58 4.51 19.93 -1.16
N LEU A 59 5.49 20.74 -1.42
CA LEU A 59 5.80 21.31 -2.72
C LEU A 59 7.31 21.26 -2.90
N HIS A 60 7.81 20.74 -4.01
CA HIS A 60 9.25 20.70 -4.30
C HIS A 60 9.54 20.29 -5.75
N LEU A 61 10.74 20.55 -6.24
CA LEU A 61 11.23 19.97 -7.50
C LEU A 61 11.56 18.48 -7.30
N THR A 62 11.32 17.66 -8.32
CA THR A 62 11.58 16.23 -8.28
C THR A 62 11.94 15.67 -9.64
N ASP A 63 12.73 14.59 -9.67
CA ASP A 63 13.01 13.82 -10.87
C ASP A 63 12.08 12.59 -11.00
N GLU A 64 11.26 12.32 -9.98
CA GLU A 64 10.33 11.19 -9.99
C GLU A 64 9.31 11.30 -11.15
N ARG A 65 9.10 10.16 -11.82
CA ARG A 65 8.14 10.01 -12.93
C ARG A 65 7.16 8.88 -12.64
N PRO A 66 6.21 9.08 -11.72
CA PRO A 66 5.22 8.06 -11.43
C PRO A 66 4.37 7.76 -12.67
N SER A 67 3.84 6.53 -12.74
CA SER A 67 2.90 6.15 -13.79
C SER A 67 1.61 6.98 -13.66
N ASN A 68 1.13 7.49 -14.78
CA ASN A 68 -0.11 8.27 -14.82
C ASN A 68 -1.32 7.34 -15.04
N PRO A 69 -2.52 7.71 -14.55
CA PRO A 69 -3.75 7.00 -14.86
C PRO A 69 -4.03 7.06 -16.38
N GLU A 70 -4.75 6.06 -16.90
CA GLU A 70 -5.12 5.97 -18.32
C GLU A 70 -5.92 7.21 -18.79
N HIS A 71 -6.81 7.67 -17.92
CA HIS A 71 -7.59 8.89 -18.13
C HIS A 71 -7.20 9.93 -17.08
N ALA A 72 -6.78 11.10 -17.53
CA ALA A 72 -6.45 12.18 -16.62
C ALA A 72 -7.71 12.65 -15.85
N PRO A 73 -7.62 12.89 -14.54
CA PRO A 73 -8.72 13.43 -13.76
C PRO A 73 -9.20 14.79 -14.28
N MET A 74 -10.45 15.14 -13.98
CA MET A 74 -11.09 16.37 -14.48
C MET A 74 -10.28 17.63 -14.17
N PHE A 75 -9.81 17.77 -12.93
CA PHE A 75 -9.01 18.93 -12.54
C PHE A 75 -7.69 19.02 -13.33
N CYS A 76 -7.04 17.88 -13.58
CA CYS A 76 -5.84 17.84 -14.44
C CYS A 76 -6.13 18.29 -15.87
N MET A 77 -7.25 17.85 -16.45
CA MET A 77 -7.68 18.25 -17.78
C MET A 77 -7.96 19.75 -17.86
N LEU A 78 -8.58 20.30 -16.81
CA LEU A 78 -8.86 21.72 -16.72
C LEU A 78 -7.56 22.54 -16.56
N LEU A 79 -6.62 22.09 -15.73
CA LEU A 79 -5.31 22.73 -15.62
C LEU A 79 -4.57 22.72 -16.97
N ARG A 80 -4.63 21.62 -17.73
CA ARG A 80 -4.04 21.54 -19.08
C ARG A 80 -4.65 22.57 -20.01
N LYS A 81 -5.98 22.71 -20.02
CA LYS A 81 -6.70 23.67 -20.85
C LYS A 81 -6.22 25.12 -20.63
N HIS A 82 -5.97 25.51 -19.39
CA HIS A 82 -5.66 26.90 -19.05
C HIS A 82 -4.16 27.18 -18.90
N LEU A 83 -3.38 26.21 -18.45
CA LEU A 83 -1.97 26.42 -18.06
C LEU A 83 -0.95 25.72 -18.96
N GLU A 84 -1.29 24.70 -19.77
CA GLU A 84 -0.33 24.16 -20.74
C GLU A 84 0.03 25.25 -21.75
N GLN A 85 1.31 25.43 -21.98
CA GLN A 85 1.93 26.49 -22.79
C GLN A 85 1.89 27.89 -22.14
N ALA A 86 1.28 28.10 -20.98
CA ALA A 86 1.33 29.34 -20.23
C ALA A 86 2.77 29.58 -19.67
N VAL A 87 3.12 30.83 -19.49
CA VAL A 87 4.40 31.24 -18.89
C VAL A 87 4.20 31.56 -17.41
N LEU A 88 5.03 31.00 -16.55
CA LEU A 88 5.04 31.32 -15.13
C LEU A 88 5.73 32.68 -14.93
N LEU A 89 4.97 33.67 -14.52
CA LEU A 89 5.42 35.03 -14.33
C LEU A 89 6.09 35.24 -12.98
N ASP A 90 5.49 34.67 -11.94
CA ASP A 90 5.93 34.91 -10.57
C ASP A 90 5.47 33.79 -9.63
N ILE A 91 6.16 33.61 -8.50
CA ILE A 91 5.81 32.74 -7.38
C ILE A 91 5.84 33.58 -6.11
N GLN A 92 4.70 33.76 -5.48
CA GLN A 92 4.55 34.56 -4.27
C GLN A 92 4.09 33.71 -3.09
N GLN A 93 4.67 33.94 -1.92
CA GLN A 93 4.12 33.47 -0.66
C GLN A 93 3.16 34.52 -0.09
N VAL A 94 2.00 34.07 0.39
CA VAL A 94 1.04 34.98 1.01
C VAL A 94 1.46 35.22 2.46
N GLU A 95 1.90 36.45 2.74
CA GLU A 95 2.49 36.82 4.03
C GLU A 95 3.65 35.88 4.39
N ASN A 96 3.66 35.32 5.60
CA ASN A 96 4.56 34.24 5.96
C ASN A 96 3.79 32.93 6.27
N ASP A 97 2.69 32.69 5.54
CA ASP A 97 1.88 31.47 5.68
C ASP A 97 2.32 30.41 4.64
N ARG A 98 1.80 29.21 4.74
CA ARG A 98 2.00 28.08 3.82
C ARG A 98 1.04 28.15 2.63
N ILE A 99 0.85 29.35 2.11
CA ILE A 99 0.03 29.65 0.92
C ILE A 99 0.93 30.23 -0.15
N LEU A 100 0.94 29.60 -1.31
CA LEU A 100 1.69 30.05 -2.47
C LEU A 100 0.75 30.40 -3.61
N GLU A 101 1.04 31.47 -4.31
CA GLU A 101 0.35 31.89 -5.52
C GLU A 101 1.35 31.84 -6.70
N LEU A 102 1.09 30.96 -7.67
CA LEU A 102 1.84 30.87 -8.90
C LEU A 102 1.05 31.65 -9.98
N HIS A 103 1.64 32.70 -10.50
CA HIS A 103 1.03 33.61 -11.48
C HIS A 103 1.42 33.19 -12.90
N PHE A 104 0.44 32.94 -13.75
CA PHE A 104 0.65 32.51 -15.14
C PHE A 104 0.01 33.49 -16.11
N THR A 105 0.67 33.69 -17.25
CA THR A 105 0.02 34.28 -18.43
C THR A 105 -0.34 33.15 -19.41
N GLY A 106 -1.61 33.05 -19.74
CA GLY A 106 -2.15 32.10 -20.68
C GLY A 106 -3.05 32.77 -21.71
N ARG A 107 -3.81 31.97 -22.45
CA ARG A 107 -4.82 32.45 -23.39
C ARG A 107 -6.17 31.86 -23.01
N ASP A 108 -7.24 32.63 -23.20
CA ASP A 108 -8.61 32.15 -23.08
C ASP A 108 -9.08 31.39 -24.33
N GLU A 109 -10.35 31.01 -24.36
CA GLU A 109 -10.95 30.30 -25.51
C GLU A 109 -11.03 31.13 -26.81
N LEU A 110 -10.99 32.45 -26.69
CA LEU A 110 -10.99 33.39 -27.79
C LEU A 110 -9.57 33.74 -28.26
N GLY A 111 -8.54 33.29 -27.52
CA GLY A 111 -7.14 33.56 -27.81
C GLY A 111 -6.60 34.82 -27.14
N ASP A 112 -7.41 35.53 -26.35
CA ASP A 112 -6.99 36.74 -25.64
C ASP A 112 -6.07 36.39 -24.46
N SER A 113 -5.12 37.28 -24.17
CA SER A 113 -4.20 37.10 -23.05
C SER A 113 -4.93 37.20 -21.71
N GLN A 114 -4.81 36.17 -20.91
CA GLN A 114 -5.42 36.08 -19.57
C GLN A 114 -4.36 35.77 -18.51
N VAL A 115 -4.61 36.28 -17.31
CA VAL A 115 -3.78 35.94 -16.12
C VAL A 115 -4.54 34.90 -15.29
N TYR A 116 -3.84 33.83 -14.95
CA TYR A 116 -4.34 32.80 -14.06
C TYR A 116 -3.47 32.72 -12.83
N ARG A 117 -4.06 32.42 -11.67
CA ARG A 117 -3.31 32.10 -10.45
C ARG A 117 -3.62 30.69 -10.00
N LEU A 118 -2.59 29.91 -9.80
CA LEU A 118 -2.68 28.60 -9.16
C LEU A 118 -2.29 28.80 -7.69
N ILE A 119 -3.28 28.72 -6.82
CA ILE A 119 -3.14 28.91 -5.38
C ILE A 119 -2.95 27.57 -4.72
N ILE A 120 -1.87 27.41 -3.96
CA ILE A 120 -1.50 26.17 -3.28
C ILE A 120 -1.52 26.45 -1.78
N GLU A 121 -2.45 25.83 -1.08
CA GLU A 121 -2.62 25.91 0.37
C GLU A 121 -2.11 24.62 1.01
N LEU A 122 -1.06 24.69 1.83
CA LEU A 122 -0.42 23.54 2.50
C LEU A 122 -0.75 23.50 3.99
N MET A 123 -2.00 23.12 4.32
CA MET A 123 -2.58 23.21 5.67
C MET A 123 -3.07 21.85 6.20
N GLY A 124 -2.29 20.78 6.01
CA GLY A 124 -2.66 19.43 6.44
C GLY A 124 -3.96 18.94 5.80
N ARG A 125 -4.93 18.53 6.58
CA ARG A 125 -6.24 18.08 6.07
C ARG A 125 -7.00 19.14 5.25
N HIS A 126 -6.67 20.40 5.42
CA HIS A 126 -7.27 21.55 4.73
C HIS A 126 -6.46 22.00 3.51
N SER A 127 -5.39 21.28 3.16
CA SER A 127 -4.60 21.56 1.97
C SER A 127 -5.46 21.47 0.71
N ASN A 128 -5.19 22.37 -0.26
CA ASN A 128 -5.88 22.41 -1.54
C ASN A 128 -5.02 23.04 -2.64
N VAL A 129 -5.39 22.80 -3.90
CA VAL A 129 -4.87 23.51 -5.07
C VAL A 129 -6.07 24.10 -5.81
N ILE A 130 -6.03 25.40 -6.05
CA ILE A 130 -7.17 26.17 -6.55
C ILE A 130 -6.70 26.97 -7.75
N LEU A 131 -7.38 26.83 -8.90
CA LEU A 131 -7.16 27.68 -10.07
C LEU A 131 -8.17 28.83 -10.07
N VAL A 132 -7.67 30.05 -10.14
CA VAL A 132 -8.51 31.27 -10.22
C VAL A 132 -8.14 32.08 -11.46
N ASN A 133 -9.10 32.82 -11.97
CA ASN A 133 -8.92 33.76 -13.08
C ASN A 133 -8.44 35.15 -12.56
N GLY A 134 -8.22 36.08 -13.48
CA GLY A 134 -7.79 37.44 -13.15
C GLY A 134 -8.79 38.29 -12.34
N GLN A 135 -10.00 37.78 -12.12
CA GLN A 135 -11.08 38.42 -11.33
C GLN A 135 -11.30 37.72 -9.99
N ASP A 136 -10.35 36.91 -9.51
CA ASP A 136 -10.43 36.12 -8.28
C ASP A 136 -11.57 35.09 -8.22
N ARG A 137 -12.15 34.73 -9.38
CA ARG A 137 -13.14 33.66 -9.44
C ARG A 137 -12.49 32.30 -9.59
N ILE A 138 -12.93 31.36 -8.78
CA ILE A 138 -12.48 29.96 -8.82
C ILE A 138 -12.95 29.33 -10.13
N ILE A 139 -11.99 28.91 -10.97
CA ILE A 139 -12.27 28.11 -12.16
C ILE A 139 -12.54 26.67 -11.72
N ASP A 140 -11.66 26.10 -10.89
CA ASP A 140 -11.86 24.83 -10.23
C ASP A 140 -10.82 24.62 -9.11
N CYS A 141 -10.97 23.55 -8.32
CA CYS A 141 -10.03 23.18 -7.28
C CYS A 141 -9.90 21.65 -7.14
N LEU A 142 -8.73 21.21 -6.68
CA LEU A 142 -8.42 19.78 -6.54
C LEU A 142 -9.35 19.10 -5.53
N LYS A 143 -9.75 19.85 -4.49
CA LYS A 143 -10.68 19.39 -3.44
C LYS A 143 -11.82 20.38 -3.30
N HIS A 144 -13.04 19.99 -3.67
CA HIS A 144 -14.22 20.79 -3.50
C HIS A 144 -14.64 20.86 -2.02
N VAL A 145 -14.88 22.07 -1.52
CA VAL A 145 -15.33 22.30 -0.14
C VAL A 145 -16.64 23.10 -0.17
N PRO A 146 -17.81 22.43 -0.03
CA PRO A 146 -19.10 23.10 0.00
C PRO A 146 -19.32 23.83 1.33
N MET A 147 -20.26 24.78 1.34
CA MET A 147 -20.63 25.55 2.54
C MET A 147 -21.03 24.68 3.74
N ALA A 148 -21.56 23.49 3.49
CA ALA A 148 -21.90 22.53 4.56
C ALA A 148 -20.66 22.03 5.34
N LEU A 149 -19.49 22.04 4.71
CA LEU A 149 -18.22 21.61 5.33
C LEU A 149 -17.37 22.77 5.84
N ASN A 150 -17.61 23.99 5.35
CA ASN A 150 -16.89 25.18 5.78
C ASN A 150 -17.78 26.42 5.59
N SER A 151 -18.25 26.99 6.70
CA SER A 151 -19.12 28.18 6.70
C SER A 151 -18.38 29.48 6.36
N TYR A 152 -17.05 29.52 6.48
CA TYR A 152 -16.26 30.72 6.24
C TYR A 152 -16.01 30.98 4.74
N ARG A 153 -15.74 29.93 3.96
CA ARG A 153 -15.43 30.06 2.54
C ARG A 153 -15.90 28.84 1.73
N LEU A 154 -16.39 29.14 0.54
CA LEU A 154 -16.80 28.16 -0.45
C LEU A 154 -15.65 27.94 -1.45
N LEU A 155 -15.20 26.68 -1.63
CA LEU A 155 -14.18 26.33 -2.63
C LEU A 155 -14.83 25.41 -3.67
N GLN A 156 -15.49 26.05 -4.64
CA GLN A 156 -16.17 25.38 -5.77
C GLN A 156 -16.10 26.24 -7.03
N PRO A 157 -16.21 25.67 -8.23
CA PRO A 157 -16.25 26.42 -9.48
C PRO A 157 -17.27 27.55 -9.46
N GLY A 158 -16.87 28.73 -9.93
CA GLY A 158 -17.69 29.94 -10.02
C GLY A 158 -17.79 30.77 -8.73
N ALA A 159 -17.30 30.29 -7.59
CA ALA A 159 -17.24 31.08 -6.36
C ALA A 159 -16.07 32.06 -6.37
N ASP A 160 -16.17 33.15 -5.60
CA ASP A 160 -15.05 34.07 -5.38
C ASP A 160 -14.05 33.44 -4.41
N TYR A 161 -12.76 33.48 -4.76
CA TYR A 161 -11.71 32.99 -3.87
C TYR A 161 -11.57 33.88 -2.66
N ARG A 162 -11.66 33.28 -1.47
CA ARG A 162 -11.37 33.93 -0.18
C ARG A 162 -10.22 33.22 0.50
N ARG A 163 -9.21 33.97 0.95
CA ARG A 163 -8.10 33.43 1.73
C ARG A 163 -8.58 32.80 3.05
N PRO A 164 -7.86 31.82 3.60
CA PRO A 164 -8.11 31.33 4.96
C PRO A 164 -8.06 32.48 5.96
N PRO A 165 -8.78 32.36 7.12
CA PRO A 165 -8.68 33.35 8.17
C PRO A 165 -7.26 33.41 8.72
N GLN A 166 -6.74 34.61 8.90
CA GLN A 166 -5.44 34.86 9.52
C GLN A 166 -5.65 35.39 10.95
N ASP A 167 -4.71 35.07 11.84
CA ASP A 167 -4.71 35.61 13.20
C ASP A 167 -4.02 36.98 13.19
N GLU A 168 -4.80 38.03 13.42
CA GLU A 168 -4.32 39.44 13.44
C GLU A 168 -3.28 39.68 14.54
N LYS A 169 -3.14 38.79 15.51
CA LYS A 169 -2.16 38.90 16.59
C LYS A 169 -0.75 38.42 16.18
N GLN A 170 -0.65 37.72 15.05
CA GLN A 170 0.60 37.22 14.53
C GLN A 170 1.26 38.28 13.62
N VAL A 171 2.56 38.44 13.76
CA VAL A 171 3.35 39.38 12.95
C VAL A 171 4.29 38.62 11.99
N ASN A 172 4.44 39.14 10.79
CA ASN A 172 5.38 38.63 9.80
C ASN A 172 6.77 39.24 10.06
N LEU A 173 7.73 38.43 10.51
CA LEU A 173 9.08 38.87 10.89
C LEU A 173 9.84 39.58 9.75
N PHE A 174 9.59 39.22 8.50
CA PHE A 174 10.26 39.79 7.33
C PHE A 174 9.79 41.24 7.02
N LYS A 175 8.66 41.66 7.59
CA LYS A 175 8.06 42.98 7.37
C LYS A 175 8.32 43.96 8.54
N LEU A 176 8.87 43.48 9.66
CA LEU A 176 9.06 44.28 10.84
C LEU A 176 10.27 45.23 10.69
N SER A 177 10.09 46.48 11.08
CA SER A 177 11.17 47.41 11.37
C SER A 177 11.94 46.98 12.61
N GLN A 178 13.10 47.58 12.84
CA GLN A 178 13.91 47.31 14.05
C GLN A 178 13.15 47.63 15.34
N ALA A 179 12.39 48.72 15.37
CA ALA A 179 11.60 49.12 16.55
C ALA A 179 10.47 48.11 16.85
N GLU A 180 9.70 47.69 15.84
CA GLU A 180 8.65 46.70 15.99
C GLU A 180 9.19 45.31 16.39
N ARG A 181 10.41 44.97 15.95
CA ARG A 181 11.06 43.71 16.35
C ARG A 181 11.45 43.76 17.83
N THR A 182 11.95 44.92 18.33
CA THR A 182 12.28 45.10 19.75
C THR A 182 10.99 45.01 20.60
N GLU A 183 9.90 45.64 20.18
CA GLU A 183 8.59 45.51 20.84
C GLU A 183 8.11 44.06 20.90
N LEU A 184 8.23 43.32 19.79
CA LEU A 184 7.93 41.88 19.76
C LEU A 184 8.81 41.10 20.74
N ALA A 185 10.11 41.41 20.82
CA ALA A 185 11.03 40.75 21.74
C ALA A 185 10.63 40.96 23.21
N GLU A 186 10.17 42.18 23.59
CA GLU A 186 9.62 42.47 24.91
C GLU A 186 8.36 41.63 25.21
N HIS A 187 7.45 41.50 24.25
CA HIS A 187 6.25 40.64 24.39
C HIS A 187 6.59 39.15 24.53
N LEU A 188 7.67 38.68 23.87
CA LEU A 188 8.13 37.32 23.96
C LEU A 188 8.95 37.01 25.22
N ALA A 189 9.43 38.01 25.95
CA ALA A 189 10.23 37.83 27.18
C ALA A 189 9.50 37.00 28.25
N SER A 190 8.15 37.03 28.28
CA SER A 190 7.32 36.23 29.18
C SER A 190 6.91 34.88 28.64
N ALA A 191 7.32 34.50 27.41
CA ALA A 191 6.93 33.25 26.80
C ALA A 191 7.62 32.06 27.46
N THR A 192 6.88 31.09 27.92
CA THR A 192 7.35 29.88 28.59
C THR A 192 7.07 28.59 27.81
N SER A 193 6.34 28.70 26.70
CA SER A 193 5.98 27.56 25.87
C SER A 193 6.10 27.87 24.37
N PRO A 194 6.41 26.86 23.52
CA PRO A 194 6.48 27.04 22.07
C PRO A 194 5.17 27.61 21.46
N GLY A 195 4.01 27.25 22.03
CA GLY A 195 2.72 27.74 21.56
C GLY A 195 2.54 29.24 21.76
N GLN A 196 3.10 29.84 22.83
CA GLN A 196 3.05 31.27 23.06
C GLN A 196 3.90 32.05 22.04
N VAL A 197 5.05 31.50 21.63
CA VAL A 197 5.88 32.06 20.57
C VAL A 197 5.19 31.97 19.21
N GLN A 198 4.60 30.82 18.89
CA GLN A 198 3.85 30.61 17.65
C GLN A 198 2.62 31.52 17.55
N ALA A 199 1.97 31.83 18.67
CA ALA A 199 0.81 32.73 18.71
C ALA A 199 1.16 34.18 18.36
N ARG A 200 2.44 34.55 18.33
CA ARG A 200 2.90 35.91 18.02
C ARG A 200 3.61 36.01 16.68
N ILE A 201 4.27 34.96 16.23
CA ILE A 201 5.07 34.94 14.99
C ILE A 201 4.35 34.14 13.92
N GLN A 202 3.96 34.81 12.85
CA GLN A 202 3.29 34.21 11.73
C GLN A 202 4.17 33.17 11.03
N GLY A 203 3.62 32.01 10.76
CA GLY A 203 4.28 30.94 10.01
C GLY A 203 5.37 30.20 10.77
N LEU A 204 5.63 30.50 12.06
CA LEU A 204 6.66 29.81 12.82
C LEU A 204 6.23 28.41 13.25
N GLY A 205 7.04 27.40 12.89
CA GLY A 205 6.82 26.01 13.24
C GLY A 205 7.23 25.68 14.69
N ARG A 206 6.75 24.52 15.16
CA ARG A 206 7.03 24.07 16.54
C ARG A 206 8.51 23.85 16.80
N LEU A 207 9.25 23.29 15.83
CA LEU A 207 10.66 22.96 15.99
C LEU A 207 11.50 24.23 16.22
N ALA A 208 11.30 25.25 15.38
CA ALA A 208 11.96 26.53 15.53
C ALA A 208 11.58 27.24 16.84
N SER A 209 10.26 27.20 17.21
CA SER A 209 9.80 27.79 18.47
C SER A 209 10.43 27.14 19.70
N GLN A 210 10.64 25.84 19.68
CA GLN A 210 11.34 25.10 20.75
C GLN A 210 12.79 25.49 20.83
N SER A 211 13.46 25.56 19.68
CA SER A 211 14.87 26.01 19.61
C SER A 211 15.04 27.42 20.13
N PHE A 212 14.16 28.35 19.79
CA PHE A 212 14.21 29.73 20.25
C PHE A 212 14.08 29.83 21.77
N LEU A 213 13.11 29.17 22.36
CA LEU A 213 12.92 29.15 23.80
C LEU A 213 14.13 28.60 24.54
N ALA A 214 14.70 27.51 24.05
CA ALA A 214 15.88 26.91 24.67
C ALA A 214 17.08 27.86 24.62
N GLN A 215 17.35 28.53 23.48
CA GLN A 215 18.42 29.51 23.34
C GLN A 215 18.23 30.74 24.26
N VAL A 216 16.99 31.21 24.42
CA VAL A 216 16.69 32.32 25.32
C VAL A 216 16.87 31.90 26.79
N GLN A 217 16.53 30.68 27.17
CA GLN A 217 16.79 30.11 28.50
C GLN A 217 18.30 30.01 28.79
N GLU A 218 19.11 29.81 27.75
CA GLU A 218 20.59 29.83 27.83
C GLU A 218 21.19 31.25 27.78
N GLY A 219 20.36 32.28 27.69
CA GLY A 219 20.79 33.69 27.78
C GLY A 219 20.81 34.44 26.43
N ALA A 220 20.29 33.87 25.35
CA ALA A 220 20.20 34.60 24.08
C ALA A 220 19.13 35.71 24.16
N SER A 221 19.38 36.83 23.47
CA SER A 221 18.39 37.91 23.32
C SER A 221 17.40 37.59 22.21
N TRP A 222 16.10 37.77 22.46
CA TRP A 222 15.05 37.64 21.46
C TRP A 222 15.30 38.50 20.22
N ASP A 223 15.59 39.76 20.39
CA ASP A 223 15.80 40.70 19.27
C ASP A 223 16.89 40.22 18.31
N LYS A 224 18.05 39.84 18.85
CA LYS A 224 19.16 39.31 18.06
C LYS A 224 18.80 37.99 17.41
N LEU A 225 18.19 37.05 18.15
CA LEU A 225 17.81 35.73 17.68
C LEU A 225 16.85 35.81 16.50
N LEU A 226 15.83 36.69 16.57
CA LEU A 226 14.87 36.88 15.49
C LEU A 226 15.50 37.52 14.26
N ALA A 227 16.44 38.48 14.45
CA ALA A 227 17.17 39.11 13.34
C ALA A 227 18.08 38.09 12.62
N ASP A 228 18.89 37.37 13.39
CA ASP A 228 19.82 36.37 12.85
C ASP A 228 19.09 35.26 12.14
N PHE A 229 17.93 34.83 12.66
CA PHE A 229 17.10 33.80 12.04
C PHE A 229 16.56 34.24 10.68
N CYS A 230 16.03 35.45 10.56
CA CYS A 230 15.55 35.95 9.26
C CYS A 230 16.70 36.02 8.24
N GLN A 231 17.90 36.48 8.63
CA GLN A 231 19.05 36.48 7.74
C GLN A 231 19.45 35.08 7.29
N THR A 232 19.43 34.10 8.21
CA THR A 232 19.79 32.72 7.91
C THR A 232 18.76 32.07 6.96
N VAL A 233 17.47 32.34 7.17
CA VAL A 233 16.40 31.88 6.26
C VAL A 233 16.56 32.49 4.87
N ASP A 234 16.92 33.78 4.81
CA ASP A 234 17.18 34.46 3.54
C ASP A 234 18.42 33.96 2.81
N ALA A 235 19.45 33.55 3.53
CA ALA A 235 20.62 32.92 2.93
C ALA A 235 20.31 31.56 2.29
N GLY A 236 19.25 30.89 2.74
CA GLY A 236 18.84 29.59 2.29
C GLY A 236 19.73 28.45 2.80
N GLY A 237 19.27 27.25 2.65
CA GLY A 237 19.99 26.03 3.01
C GLY A 237 19.04 24.84 3.06
N ALA A 238 19.61 23.67 3.27
CA ALA A 238 18.85 22.43 3.38
C ALA A 238 19.56 21.48 4.34
N TYR A 239 18.91 21.12 5.44
CA TYR A 239 19.51 20.29 6.47
C TYR A 239 18.55 19.21 6.95
N PHE A 240 19.00 17.97 6.93
CA PHE A 240 18.31 16.81 7.50
C PHE A 240 18.72 16.66 8.96
N LEU A 241 17.76 16.45 9.84
CA LEU A 241 17.98 16.13 11.24
C LEU A 241 17.94 14.61 11.41
N GLU A 242 19.08 14.01 11.69
CA GLU A 242 19.20 12.61 12.10
C GLU A 242 19.04 12.52 13.62
N ALA A 243 17.89 11.97 14.04
CA ALA A 243 17.49 11.81 15.43
C ALA A 243 16.46 10.66 15.54
N ASP A 244 16.05 10.29 16.75
CA ASP A 244 14.97 9.31 16.99
C ASP A 244 13.68 9.64 16.20
N LYS A 245 13.40 10.93 16.06
CA LYS A 245 12.33 11.45 15.20
C LYS A 245 12.97 12.36 14.15
N PRO A 246 13.36 11.78 13.01
CA PRO A 246 14.02 12.55 11.97
C PRO A 246 13.09 13.62 11.42
N ASP A 247 13.66 14.79 11.14
CA ASP A 247 12.97 15.94 10.58
C ASP A 247 13.92 16.71 9.62
N PHE A 248 13.53 17.84 9.11
CA PHE A 248 14.34 18.64 8.20
C PHE A 248 14.01 20.13 8.35
N TYR A 249 14.97 20.99 8.02
CA TYR A 249 14.74 22.44 8.00
C TYR A 249 15.71 23.14 7.05
N MET A 250 15.48 24.43 6.75
CA MET A 250 16.38 25.22 5.89
C MET A 250 17.64 25.71 6.61
N THR A 251 17.72 25.54 7.92
CA THR A 251 18.90 25.88 8.73
C THR A 251 19.00 24.94 9.93
N PRO A 252 20.20 24.61 10.41
CA PRO A 252 20.35 23.93 11.70
C PRO A 252 19.69 24.75 12.80
N LEU A 253 18.96 24.10 13.69
CA LEU A 253 18.33 24.74 14.84
C LEU A 253 19.11 24.35 16.10
N PRO A 254 19.83 25.28 16.75
CA PRO A 254 20.49 25.02 18.02
C PRO A 254 19.50 24.49 19.07
N ALA A 255 20.02 23.77 20.06
CA ALA A 255 19.22 23.14 21.13
C ALA A 255 18.20 22.09 20.68
N VAL A 256 18.21 21.68 19.41
CA VAL A 256 17.48 20.50 18.94
C VAL A 256 18.41 19.31 18.92
N ALA A 257 18.08 18.27 19.71
CA ALA A 257 18.90 17.06 19.83
C ALA A 257 18.95 16.28 18.51
N GLY A 258 20.16 15.88 18.09
CA GLY A 258 20.43 15.13 16.88
C GLY A 258 21.56 15.73 16.05
N GLN A 259 21.86 15.08 14.92
CA GLN A 259 22.89 15.55 13.99
C GLN A 259 22.23 16.19 12.76
N TRP A 260 22.67 17.42 12.43
CA TRP A 260 22.23 18.12 11.23
C TRP A 260 23.16 17.82 10.06
N ILE A 261 22.62 17.25 8.99
CA ILE A 261 23.34 16.85 7.78
C ILE A 261 22.90 17.77 6.64
N ALA A 262 23.88 18.46 6.01
CA ALA A 262 23.60 19.36 4.89
C ALA A 262 23.23 18.59 3.62
N HIS A 263 22.27 19.12 2.87
CA HIS A 263 21.87 18.70 1.54
C HIS A 263 22.11 19.83 0.53
N GLU A 264 22.23 19.49 -0.75
CA GLU A 264 22.52 20.46 -1.82
C GLU A 264 21.37 21.44 -2.03
N THR A 265 20.12 20.96 -2.03
CA THR A 265 18.92 21.77 -2.29
C THR A 265 17.80 21.41 -1.32
N LEU A 266 16.93 22.38 -1.05
CA LEU A 266 15.76 22.17 -0.21
C LEU A 266 14.76 21.21 -0.87
N SER A 267 14.56 21.29 -2.17
CA SER A 267 13.74 20.34 -2.94
C SER A 267 14.27 18.91 -2.85
N GLY A 268 15.57 18.71 -3.00
CA GLY A 268 16.22 17.40 -2.85
C GLY A 268 16.05 16.82 -1.46
N LEU A 269 16.21 17.65 -0.42
CA LEU A 269 15.96 17.26 0.97
C LEU A 269 14.51 16.85 1.22
N ILE A 270 13.54 17.62 0.72
CA ILE A 270 12.12 17.32 0.85
C ILE A 270 11.80 15.99 0.12
N ALA A 271 12.32 15.80 -1.10
CA ALA A 271 12.16 14.56 -1.84
C ALA A 271 12.71 13.36 -1.05
N PHE A 272 13.94 13.46 -0.54
CA PHE A 272 14.58 12.43 0.28
C PHE A 272 13.77 12.09 1.54
N TYR A 273 13.36 13.10 2.30
CA TYR A 273 12.62 12.91 3.56
C TYR A 273 11.28 12.19 3.39
N TYR A 274 10.56 12.51 2.30
CA TYR A 274 9.23 11.95 2.07
C TYR A 274 9.23 10.68 1.21
N ALA A 275 10.31 10.35 0.49
CA ALA A 275 10.35 9.25 -0.46
C ALA A 275 9.83 7.94 0.12
N GLU A 276 10.44 7.45 1.19
CA GLU A 276 10.08 6.16 1.80
C GLU A 276 8.71 6.20 2.46
N ARG A 277 8.39 7.27 3.19
CA ARG A 277 7.09 7.43 3.86
C ARG A 277 5.92 7.41 2.89
N VAL A 278 6.07 8.15 1.79
CA VAL A 278 5.05 8.21 0.73
C VAL A 278 4.97 6.89 -0.01
N ARG A 279 6.09 6.23 -0.27
CA ARG A 279 6.13 4.90 -0.88
C ARG A 279 5.35 3.89 -0.06
N LEU A 280 5.60 3.80 1.24
CA LEU A 280 4.92 2.89 2.15
C LEU A 280 3.42 3.21 2.29
N ASP A 281 3.06 4.47 2.37
CA ASP A 281 1.65 4.89 2.46
C ASP A 281 0.89 4.57 1.16
N ARG A 282 1.48 4.81 0.00
CA ARG A 282 0.91 4.44 -1.31
C ARG A 282 0.71 2.93 -1.41
N ILE A 283 1.70 2.13 -1.01
CA ILE A 283 1.57 0.67 -0.96
C ILE A 283 0.40 0.31 -0.05
N LYS A 284 0.34 0.86 1.17
CA LYS A 284 -0.73 0.60 2.12
C LYS A 284 -2.12 0.97 1.58
N GLN A 285 -2.27 2.13 0.92
CA GLN A 285 -3.52 2.53 0.29
C GLN A 285 -3.91 1.59 -0.86
N MET A 286 -2.95 1.22 -1.71
CA MET A 286 -3.21 0.33 -2.84
C MET A 286 -3.46 -1.12 -2.44
N THR A 287 -2.96 -1.56 -1.29
CA THR A 287 -3.11 -2.94 -0.80
C THR A 287 -4.23 -3.10 0.21
N GLY A 288 -4.70 -2.02 0.85
CA GLY A 288 -5.68 -2.08 1.93
C GLY A 288 -6.99 -2.75 1.53
N ASP A 289 -7.56 -2.37 0.40
CA ASP A 289 -8.78 -2.96 -0.17
C ASP A 289 -8.56 -4.42 -0.62
N LEU A 290 -7.38 -4.73 -1.18
CA LEU A 290 -7.01 -6.09 -1.57
C LEU A 290 -6.88 -7.01 -0.35
N ASN A 291 -6.18 -6.56 0.69
CA ASN A 291 -6.02 -7.33 1.92
C ASN A 291 -7.36 -7.62 2.58
N GLN A 292 -8.25 -6.65 2.68
CA GLN A 292 -9.60 -6.86 3.20
C GLN A 292 -10.39 -7.87 2.35
N ARG A 293 -10.29 -7.76 1.02
CA ARG A 293 -10.97 -8.68 0.11
C ARG A 293 -10.43 -10.10 0.22
N LEU A 294 -9.10 -10.27 0.26
CA LEU A 294 -8.46 -11.57 0.42
C LEU A 294 -8.84 -12.21 1.76
N GLN A 295 -8.80 -11.44 2.85
CA GLN A 295 -9.19 -11.93 4.17
C GLN A 295 -10.65 -12.39 4.19
N TYR A 296 -11.57 -11.60 3.65
CA TYR A 296 -12.97 -12.00 3.52
C TYR A 296 -13.14 -13.34 2.77
N LEU A 297 -12.39 -13.54 1.68
CA LEU A 297 -12.46 -14.78 0.90
C LEU A 297 -11.88 -15.99 1.66
N ILE A 298 -10.80 -15.78 2.42
CA ILE A 298 -10.20 -16.80 3.28
C ILE A 298 -11.19 -17.20 4.37
N ASP A 299 -11.74 -16.23 5.11
CA ASP A 299 -12.70 -16.48 6.20
C ASP A 299 -13.94 -17.23 5.70
N ARG A 300 -14.45 -16.85 4.52
CA ARG A 300 -15.57 -17.54 3.87
C ARG A 300 -15.25 -19.02 3.58
N ASN A 301 -14.05 -19.31 3.09
CA ASN A 301 -13.63 -20.69 2.82
C ASN A 301 -13.37 -21.47 4.11
N GLN A 302 -12.85 -20.84 5.15
CA GLN A 302 -12.69 -21.45 6.48
C GLN A 302 -14.06 -21.81 7.09
N LEU A 303 -15.04 -20.91 7.00
CA LEU A 303 -16.43 -21.20 7.42
C LEU A 303 -17.02 -22.36 6.61
N LYS A 304 -16.77 -22.42 5.28
CA LYS A 304 -17.17 -23.54 4.43
C LYS A 304 -16.56 -24.86 4.93
N LEU A 305 -15.26 -24.87 5.28
CA LEU A 305 -14.61 -26.07 5.84
C LEU A 305 -15.26 -26.52 7.15
N ALA A 306 -15.55 -25.60 8.07
CA ALA A 306 -16.23 -25.91 9.32
C ALA A 306 -17.62 -26.52 9.11
N ASN A 307 -18.38 -26.01 8.15
CA ASN A 307 -19.69 -26.58 7.79
C ASN A 307 -19.55 -27.99 7.15
N LEU A 308 -18.54 -28.19 6.29
CA LEU A 308 -18.26 -29.51 5.69
C LEU A 308 -17.82 -30.53 6.75
N ASP A 309 -17.15 -30.12 7.85
CA ASP A 309 -16.79 -30.98 8.98
C ASP A 309 -18.05 -31.46 9.72
N GLN A 310 -19.03 -30.57 9.93
CA GLN A 310 -20.33 -30.95 10.51
C GLN A 310 -21.11 -31.92 9.60
N ASP A 311 -21.16 -31.62 8.30
CA ASP A 311 -21.81 -32.48 7.32
C ASP A 311 -21.13 -33.85 7.24
N GLN A 312 -19.80 -33.91 7.34
CA GLN A 312 -19.03 -35.16 7.37
C GLN A 312 -19.36 -35.99 8.62
N ALA A 313 -19.48 -35.35 9.80
CA ALA A 313 -19.85 -36.03 11.03
C ALA A 313 -21.23 -36.72 10.94
N VAL A 314 -22.19 -36.04 10.30
CA VAL A 314 -23.52 -36.61 10.03
C VAL A 314 -23.44 -37.73 8.98
N ALA A 315 -22.72 -37.50 7.89
CA ALA A 315 -22.63 -38.47 6.78
C ALA A 315 -21.80 -39.72 7.16
N SER A 316 -20.89 -39.63 8.13
CA SER A 316 -20.11 -40.79 8.63
C SER A 316 -20.97 -41.86 9.27
N GLN A 317 -22.20 -41.54 9.68
CA GLN A 317 -23.19 -42.51 10.15
C GLN A 317 -23.78 -43.38 9.04
N SER A 318 -23.36 -43.20 7.78
CA SER A 318 -23.91 -43.92 6.63
C SER A 318 -23.93 -45.45 6.82
N GLU A 319 -22.86 -46.01 7.38
CA GLU A 319 -22.72 -47.44 7.59
C GLU A 319 -23.81 -48.02 8.53
N SER A 320 -24.21 -47.26 9.55
CA SER A 320 -25.31 -47.66 10.44
C SER A 320 -26.64 -47.80 9.68
N TYR A 321 -26.87 -46.96 8.68
CA TYR A 321 -28.07 -47.08 7.82
C TYR A 321 -28.00 -48.28 6.91
N ARG A 322 -26.83 -48.69 6.41
CA ARG A 322 -26.65 -49.93 5.65
C ARG A 322 -26.99 -51.12 6.51
N ILE A 323 -26.39 -51.23 7.69
CA ILE A 323 -26.62 -52.32 8.64
C ILE A 323 -28.10 -52.42 8.99
N LYS A 324 -28.76 -51.32 9.36
CA LYS A 324 -30.20 -51.29 9.65
C LYS A 324 -31.03 -51.74 8.48
N GLY A 325 -30.70 -51.31 7.26
CA GLY A 325 -31.38 -51.74 6.02
C GLY A 325 -31.24 -53.24 5.77
N GLU A 326 -30.04 -53.81 5.95
CA GLU A 326 -29.77 -55.24 5.76
C GLU A 326 -30.49 -56.08 6.82
N LEU A 327 -30.46 -55.69 8.10
CA LEU A 327 -31.17 -56.37 9.16
C LEU A 327 -32.68 -56.37 8.94
N LEU A 328 -33.27 -55.26 8.55
CA LEU A 328 -34.69 -55.18 8.21
C LEU A 328 -35.05 -56.04 7.02
N SER A 329 -34.19 -56.23 6.04
CA SER A 329 -34.37 -57.10 4.90
C SER A 329 -34.26 -58.57 5.30
N ALA A 330 -33.26 -58.95 6.08
CA ALA A 330 -33.00 -60.31 6.54
C ALA A 330 -34.09 -60.84 7.47
N TYR A 331 -34.58 -60.00 8.38
CA TYR A 331 -35.60 -60.34 9.36
C TYR A 331 -37.00 -59.86 8.99
N ALA A 332 -37.28 -59.56 7.70
CA ALA A 332 -38.56 -59.02 7.22
C ALA A 332 -39.76 -59.88 7.60
N TYR A 333 -39.57 -61.18 7.71
CA TYR A 333 -40.60 -62.16 8.07
C TYR A 333 -41.07 -62.04 9.53
N GLN A 334 -40.32 -61.40 10.40
CA GLN A 334 -40.67 -61.18 11.82
C GLN A 334 -41.35 -59.84 12.07
N ILE A 335 -41.35 -58.93 11.08
CA ILE A 335 -41.78 -57.53 11.26
C ILE A 335 -43.19 -57.36 10.68
N GLN A 336 -44.13 -56.91 11.51
CA GLN A 336 -45.51 -56.66 11.09
C GLN A 336 -45.68 -55.17 10.71
N LYS A 337 -46.50 -54.93 9.69
CA LYS A 337 -46.88 -53.57 9.31
C LYS A 337 -47.64 -52.89 10.47
N GLY A 338 -47.30 -51.64 10.79
CA GLY A 338 -47.88 -50.89 11.91
C GLY A 338 -46.92 -50.70 13.09
N GLN A 339 -45.84 -51.48 13.16
CA GLN A 339 -44.80 -51.27 14.19
C GLN A 339 -44.02 -49.98 13.96
N THR A 340 -43.67 -49.29 15.05
CA THR A 340 -42.86 -48.06 15.03
C THR A 340 -41.38 -48.32 15.30
N GLN A 341 -41.05 -49.47 15.87
CA GLN A 341 -39.68 -49.90 16.16
C GLN A 341 -39.60 -51.43 16.21
N VAL A 342 -38.40 -51.96 15.99
CA VAL A 342 -38.09 -53.39 16.14
C VAL A 342 -36.70 -53.59 16.72
N ALA A 343 -36.54 -54.56 17.62
CA ALA A 343 -35.26 -54.99 18.15
C ALA A 343 -34.78 -56.24 17.39
N LEU A 344 -33.64 -56.14 16.71
CA LEU A 344 -33.07 -57.22 15.89
C LEU A 344 -31.64 -57.52 16.28
N PRO A 345 -31.21 -58.84 16.23
CA PRO A 345 -29.83 -59.19 16.43
C PRO A 345 -28.96 -58.67 15.29
N ASN A 346 -27.85 -58.02 15.62
CA ASN A 346 -26.89 -57.49 14.65
C ASN A 346 -25.75 -58.50 14.43
N TYR A 347 -25.85 -59.28 13.37
CA TYR A 347 -24.82 -60.28 13.03
C TYR A 347 -23.47 -59.66 12.59
N TYR A 348 -23.36 -58.33 12.47
CA TYR A 348 -22.10 -57.64 12.28
C TYR A 348 -21.38 -57.31 13.62
N ASP A 349 -22.08 -57.43 14.76
CA ASP A 349 -21.54 -57.09 16.07
C ASP A 349 -21.95 -58.16 17.11
N ASN A 350 -21.50 -59.40 16.89
CA ASN A 350 -21.71 -60.55 17.77
C ASN A 350 -23.15 -60.73 18.26
N ASP A 351 -24.12 -60.52 17.36
CA ASP A 351 -25.57 -60.62 17.60
C ASP A 351 -26.09 -59.69 18.69
N GLN A 352 -25.38 -58.60 19.03
CA GLN A 352 -25.93 -57.58 19.93
C GLN A 352 -27.22 -57.01 19.34
N VAL A 353 -28.25 -56.90 20.21
CA VAL A 353 -29.55 -56.41 19.80
C VAL A 353 -29.52 -54.90 19.56
N ILE A 354 -29.93 -54.47 18.37
CA ILE A 354 -30.10 -53.07 18.06
C ILE A 354 -31.57 -52.72 17.84
N GLU A 355 -32.01 -51.57 18.29
CA GLU A 355 -33.33 -51.02 18.02
C GLU A 355 -33.31 -50.23 16.73
N ILE A 356 -34.29 -50.53 15.86
CA ILE A 356 -34.44 -49.89 14.55
C ILE A 356 -35.81 -49.21 14.49
N GLU A 357 -35.84 -47.92 14.26
CA GLU A 357 -37.07 -47.14 14.05
C GLU A 357 -37.71 -47.51 12.70
N LEU A 358 -39.02 -47.62 12.69
CA LEU A 358 -39.81 -47.96 11.53
C LEU A 358 -40.88 -46.88 11.23
N ASP A 359 -41.15 -46.64 9.96
CA ASP A 359 -42.35 -45.91 9.53
C ASP A 359 -43.52 -46.92 9.51
N SER A 360 -44.45 -46.78 10.45
CA SER A 360 -45.58 -47.67 10.63
C SER A 360 -46.49 -47.81 9.40
N ARG A 361 -46.43 -46.85 8.48
CA ARG A 361 -47.21 -46.89 7.22
C ARG A 361 -46.59 -47.81 6.18
N LYS A 362 -45.33 -48.20 6.33
CA LYS A 362 -44.52 -48.97 5.41
C LYS A 362 -44.38 -50.41 5.88
N THR A 363 -44.19 -51.31 4.92
CA THR A 363 -43.79 -52.69 5.17
C THR A 363 -42.31 -52.74 5.61
N ALA A 364 -41.86 -53.91 6.14
CA ALA A 364 -40.48 -54.15 6.50
C ALA A 364 -39.50 -53.86 5.33
N ILE A 365 -39.85 -54.33 4.12
CA ILE A 365 -39.05 -54.13 2.91
C ILE A 365 -39.01 -52.67 2.49
N GLU A 366 -40.13 -51.95 2.56
CA GLU A 366 -40.16 -50.50 2.24
C GLU A 366 -39.34 -49.67 3.26
N ASN A 367 -39.35 -50.06 4.53
CA ASN A 367 -38.48 -49.46 5.56
C ASN A 367 -36.99 -49.75 5.26
N SER A 368 -36.66 -51.00 4.94
CA SER A 368 -35.30 -51.38 4.51
C SER A 368 -34.83 -50.53 3.33
N GLN A 369 -35.66 -50.39 2.28
CA GLN A 369 -35.35 -49.53 1.12
C GLN A 369 -35.17 -48.07 1.50
N ALA A 370 -35.93 -47.57 2.47
CA ALA A 370 -35.75 -46.21 2.99
C ALA A 370 -34.40 -46.03 3.68
N TYR A 371 -33.95 -47.03 4.46
CA TYR A 371 -32.61 -47.02 5.06
C TYR A 371 -31.51 -47.12 4.01
N PHE A 372 -31.61 -47.94 2.98
CA PHE A 372 -30.66 -48.01 1.87
C PHE A 372 -30.61 -46.70 1.07
N LYS A 373 -31.77 -46.04 0.88
CA LYS A 373 -31.80 -44.71 0.24
C LYS A 373 -31.02 -43.68 1.07
N ARG A 374 -31.13 -43.69 2.42
CA ARG A 374 -30.33 -42.83 3.31
C ARG A 374 -28.86 -43.20 3.22
N TYR A 375 -28.50 -44.48 3.26
CA TYR A 375 -27.12 -44.94 3.09
C TYR A 375 -26.49 -44.41 1.80
N THR A 376 -27.14 -44.60 0.66
CA THR A 376 -26.64 -44.13 -0.63
C THR A 376 -26.46 -42.62 -0.66
N LYS A 377 -27.45 -41.88 -0.12
CA LYS A 377 -27.36 -40.42 0.00
C LYS A 377 -26.13 -39.97 0.81
N TYR A 378 -25.89 -40.54 1.97
CA TYR A 378 -24.78 -40.15 2.84
C TYR A 378 -23.41 -40.62 2.31
N ARG A 379 -23.35 -41.83 1.72
CA ARG A 379 -22.14 -42.33 1.06
C ARG A 379 -21.71 -41.41 -0.10
N ASP A 380 -22.64 -40.96 -0.91
CA ASP A 380 -22.35 -40.10 -2.04
C ASP A 380 -22.04 -38.66 -1.56
N ALA A 381 -22.67 -38.22 -0.45
CA ALA A 381 -22.35 -36.96 0.22
C ALA A 381 -20.88 -36.93 0.71
N LEU A 382 -20.38 -38.04 1.30
CA LEU A 382 -18.98 -38.11 1.75
C LEU A 382 -17.98 -37.87 0.62
N LYS A 383 -18.23 -38.43 -0.57
CA LYS A 383 -17.36 -38.17 -1.75
C LYS A 383 -17.39 -36.70 -2.16
N HIS A 384 -18.59 -36.10 -2.16
CA HIS A 384 -18.75 -34.69 -2.51
C HIS A 384 -18.09 -33.77 -1.45
N ILE A 385 -18.23 -34.08 -0.16
CA ILE A 385 -17.62 -33.36 0.94
C ILE A 385 -16.09 -33.41 0.80
N ALA A 386 -15.50 -34.57 0.53
CA ALA A 386 -14.05 -34.70 0.34
C ALA A 386 -13.53 -33.81 -0.80
N LEU A 387 -14.23 -33.82 -1.95
CA LEU A 387 -13.89 -32.95 -3.08
C LEU A 387 -14.00 -31.45 -2.71
N GLN A 388 -15.11 -31.04 -2.09
CA GLN A 388 -15.33 -29.63 -1.71
C GLN A 388 -14.32 -29.15 -0.66
N ARG A 389 -13.91 -30.05 0.23
CA ARG A 389 -12.87 -29.78 1.22
C ARG A 389 -11.52 -29.51 0.55
N GLN A 390 -11.12 -30.39 -0.36
CA GLN A 390 -9.88 -30.19 -1.13
C GLN A 390 -9.89 -28.85 -1.87
N LEU A 391 -10.96 -28.54 -2.61
CA LEU A 391 -11.10 -27.28 -3.34
C LEU A 391 -11.03 -26.06 -2.42
N ALA A 392 -11.65 -26.10 -1.24
CA ALA A 392 -11.60 -25.00 -0.28
C ALA A 392 -10.20 -24.82 0.32
N GLN A 393 -9.49 -25.91 0.59
CA GLN A 393 -8.10 -25.87 1.09
C GLN A 393 -7.14 -25.31 0.04
N GLU A 394 -7.24 -25.74 -1.21
CA GLU A 394 -6.45 -25.21 -2.33
C GLU A 394 -6.71 -23.72 -2.55
N GLU A 395 -7.98 -23.30 -2.43
CA GLU A 395 -8.37 -21.89 -2.53
C GLU A 395 -7.75 -21.04 -1.42
N ILE A 396 -7.81 -21.50 -0.16
CA ILE A 396 -7.19 -20.82 0.99
C ILE A 396 -5.69 -20.70 0.77
N ALA A 397 -5.01 -21.78 0.40
CA ALA A 397 -3.56 -21.79 0.18
C ALA A 397 -3.15 -20.78 -0.90
N TYR A 398 -3.92 -20.69 -2.00
CA TYR A 398 -3.70 -19.70 -3.04
C TYR A 398 -3.89 -18.26 -2.52
N LEU A 399 -5.01 -17.98 -1.85
CA LEU A 399 -5.29 -16.63 -1.33
C LEU A 399 -4.26 -16.19 -0.29
N GLU A 400 -3.82 -17.09 0.57
CA GLU A 400 -2.74 -16.84 1.54
C GLU A 400 -1.39 -16.57 0.85
N SER A 401 -1.08 -17.28 -0.25
CA SER A 401 0.14 -17.00 -1.02
C SER A 401 0.13 -15.59 -1.60
N VAL A 402 -1.02 -15.14 -2.10
CA VAL A 402 -1.20 -13.76 -2.58
C VAL A 402 -1.04 -12.74 -1.44
N GLN A 403 -1.56 -13.02 -0.23
CA GLN A 403 -1.36 -12.14 0.93
C GLN A 403 0.12 -11.99 1.30
N VAL A 404 0.87 -13.09 1.31
CA VAL A 404 2.32 -13.08 1.58
C VAL A 404 3.04 -12.22 0.55
N GLN A 405 2.74 -12.39 -0.73
CA GLN A 405 3.35 -11.61 -1.80
C GLN A 405 2.98 -10.12 -1.70
N LEU A 406 1.71 -9.82 -1.38
CA LEU A 406 1.21 -8.46 -1.24
C LEU A 406 1.87 -7.72 -0.07
N SER A 407 2.22 -8.40 1.01
CA SER A 407 2.91 -7.81 2.17
C SER A 407 4.32 -7.30 1.87
N ARG A 408 4.93 -7.77 0.76
CA ARG A 408 6.28 -7.42 0.31
C ARG A 408 6.32 -6.80 -1.08
N ALA A 409 5.15 -6.46 -1.60
CA ALA A 409 5.00 -5.94 -2.94
C ALA A 409 5.47 -4.49 -3.05
N ASP A 410 6.18 -4.18 -4.12
CA ASP A 410 6.38 -2.81 -4.60
C ASP A 410 5.14 -2.32 -5.36
N LEU A 411 5.07 -1.04 -5.68
CA LEU A 411 3.93 -0.45 -6.40
C LEU A 411 3.63 -1.17 -7.74
N GLN A 412 4.66 -1.63 -8.44
CA GLN A 412 4.52 -2.38 -9.69
C GLN A 412 4.05 -3.83 -9.43
N ASP A 413 4.53 -4.46 -8.37
CA ASP A 413 4.09 -5.80 -7.95
C ASP A 413 2.60 -5.79 -7.59
N VAL A 414 2.11 -4.77 -6.88
CA VAL A 414 0.69 -4.60 -6.55
C VAL A 414 -0.17 -4.55 -7.81
N ALA A 415 0.28 -3.84 -8.85
CA ALA A 415 -0.46 -3.77 -10.11
C ALA A 415 -0.55 -5.15 -10.80
N GLN A 416 0.51 -5.96 -10.78
CA GLN A 416 0.53 -7.32 -11.31
C GLN A 416 -0.36 -8.27 -10.50
N ILE A 417 -0.31 -8.19 -9.17
CA ILE A 417 -1.18 -8.98 -8.28
C ILE A 417 -2.65 -8.64 -8.51
N ARG A 418 -2.99 -7.36 -8.71
CA ARG A 418 -4.37 -6.96 -9.09
C ARG A 418 -4.80 -7.58 -10.41
N LEU A 419 -3.93 -7.62 -11.40
CA LEU A 419 -4.21 -8.25 -12.69
C LEU A 419 -4.44 -9.77 -12.53
N GLU A 420 -3.58 -10.45 -11.78
CA GLU A 420 -3.72 -11.87 -11.45
C GLU A 420 -5.07 -12.17 -10.79
N LEU A 421 -5.44 -11.40 -9.75
CA LEU A 421 -6.71 -11.55 -9.05
C LEU A 421 -7.93 -11.27 -9.94
N ALA A 422 -7.81 -10.33 -10.87
CA ALA A 422 -8.86 -10.04 -11.85
C ALA A 422 -9.02 -11.19 -12.88
N GLU A 423 -7.91 -11.76 -13.36
CA GLU A 423 -7.92 -12.93 -14.27
C GLU A 423 -8.48 -14.18 -13.58
N GLN A 424 -8.21 -14.36 -12.30
CA GLN A 424 -8.76 -15.45 -11.49
C GLN A 424 -10.21 -15.20 -11.02
N GLY A 425 -10.81 -14.03 -11.34
CA GLY A 425 -12.21 -13.72 -11.04
C GLY A 425 -12.50 -13.24 -9.62
N TYR A 426 -11.47 -12.89 -8.84
CA TYR A 426 -11.64 -12.39 -7.46
C TYR A 426 -11.99 -10.90 -7.38
N LEU A 427 -11.74 -10.15 -8.44
CA LEU A 427 -12.07 -8.73 -8.55
C LEU A 427 -13.17 -8.50 -9.59
N SER A 428 -14.02 -7.49 -9.36
CA SER A 428 -15.18 -7.20 -10.22
C SER A 428 -14.79 -6.69 -11.61
N ALA A 429 -15.70 -6.84 -12.60
CA ALA A 429 -15.49 -6.45 -14.00
C ALA A 429 -15.15 -4.96 -14.20
N LYS A 430 -15.61 -4.05 -13.34
CA LYS A 430 -15.20 -2.63 -13.36
C LYS A 430 -13.69 -2.43 -13.10
N GLN A 431 -13.08 -3.38 -12.40
CA GLN A 431 -11.63 -3.43 -12.15
C GLN A 431 -10.88 -4.24 -13.23
N GLN A 432 -11.60 -4.89 -14.14
CA GLN A 432 -11.03 -5.68 -15.25
C GLN A 432 -10.63 -4.85 -16.48
N ASN A 433 -10.96 -3.56 -16.56
CA ASN A 433 -10.49 -2.68 -17.64
C ASN A 433 -8.95 -2.52 -17.69
N LEU A 434 -8.25 -3.14 -16.74
CA LEU A 434 -6.80 -3.34 -16.75
C LEU A 434 -6.31 -4.30 -17.87
N LYS A 435 -7.20 -5.09 -18.50
CA LYS A 435 -6.83 -6.08 -19.54
C LYS A 435 -6.25 -5.47 -20.83
N LYS A 436 -6.39 -4.17 -21.05
CA LYS A 436 -5.85 -3.46 -22.24
C LYS A 436 -4.57 -2.69 -21.97
N ARG A 437 -4.05 -2.62 -20.77
CA ARG A 437 -2.70 -2.09 -20.57
C ARG A 437 -1.74 -3.03 -21.29
N ARG A 438 -1.13 -2.53 -22.36
CA ARG A 438 0.11 -3.08 -22.93
C ARG A 438 0.96 -3.48 -21.73
N GLN A 439 1.35 -4.75 -21.65
CA GLN A 439 2.25 -5.24 -20.63
C GLN A 439 3.46 -4.30 -20.57
N GLU A 440 3.42 -3.34 -19.66
CA GLU A 440 4.66 -2.75 -19.17
C GLU A 440 5.48 -3.95 -18.73
N LYS A 441 6.69 -4.06 -19.25
CA LYS A 441 7.60 -5.13 -18.83
C LYS A 441 7.65 -5.07 -17.31
N GLY A 442 6.97 -6.02 -16.65
CA GLY A 442 6.97 -6.13 -15.20
C GLY A 442 8.41 -6.22 -14.71
N LEU A 443 8.64 -5.82 -13.48
CA LEU A 443 9.93 -6.10 -12.83
C LEU A 443 10.24 -7.59 -12.99
N GLY A 444 11.49 -7.92 -13.29
CA GLY A 444 11.97 -9.29 -13.26
C GLY A 444 11.86 -9.90 -11.86
N PRO A 445 12.17 -11.19 -11.68
CA PRO A 445 12.29 -11.78 -10.34
C PRO A 445 13.31 -10.99 -9.50
N ARG A 446 13.18 -11.04 -8.19
CA ARG A 446 14.20 -10.47 -7.29
C ARG A 446 15.50 -11.22 -7.49
N LEU A 447 16.59 -10.48 -7.60
CA LEU A 447 17.91 -11.03 -7.86
C LEU A 447 18.76 -10.97 -6.60
N TYR A 448 19.32 -12.12 -6.23
CA TYR A 448 20.22 -12.28 -5.10
C TYR A 448 21.52 -12.98 -5.56
N GLN A 449 22.58 -12.80 -4.80
CA GLN A 449 23.84 -13.46 -5.01
C GLN A 449 24.27 -14.17 -3.73
N ALA A 450 24.51 -15.46 -3.82
CA ALA A 450 25.05 -16.25 -2.74
C ALA A 450 26.50 -15.84 -2.43
N SER A 451 27.00 -16.22 -1.27
CA SER A 451 28.38 -15.90 -0.82
C SER A 451 29.47 -16.45 -1.75
N ASP A 452 29.19 -17.52 -2.52
CA ASP A 452 30.07 -18.09 -3.55
C ASP A 452 29.93 -17.44 -4.94
N GLY A 453 29.08 -16.39 -5.07
CA GLY A 453 28.83 -15.69 -6.33
C GLY A 453 27.71 -16.29 -7.18
N THR A 454 27.08 -17.38 -6.76
CA THR A 454 25.96 -18.01 -7.49
C THR A 454 24.72 -17.12 -7.45
N ARG A 455 24.04 -16.98 -8.60
CA ARG A 455 22.81 -16.18 -8.68
C ARG A 455 21.60 -16.95 -8.18
N ILE A 456 20.75 -16.28 -7.42
CA ILE A 456 19.51 -16.82 -6.89
C ILE A 456 18.36 -15.88 -7.31
N LEU A 457 17.30 -16.45 -7.85
CA LEU A 457 16.11 -15.73 -8.32
C LEU A 457 14.93 -16.04 -7.39
N VAL A 458 14.17 -15.00 -7.01
CA VAL A 458 12.99 -15.13 -6.17
C VAL A 458 11.79 -14.51 -6.89
N GLY A 459 10.72 -15.29 -7.05
CA GLY A 459 9.48 -14.82 -7.67
C GLY A 459 8.73 -13.80 -6.79
N ARG A 460 8.20 -12.74 -7.42
CA ARG A 460 7.50 -11.63 -6.75
C ARG A 460 6.00 -11.86 -6.58
N ASN A 461 5.40 -12.68 -7.46
CA ASN A 461 3.98 -13.05 -7.46
C ASN A 461 3.78 -14.44 -8.07
N ASN A 462 2.57 -15.00 -8.00
CA ASN A 462 2.30 -16.38 -8.45
C ASN A 462 2.44 -16.55 -9.97
N LEU A 463 2.11 -15.55 -10.77
CA LEU A 463 2.36 -15.59 -12.22
C LEU A 463 3.85 -15.66 -12.51
N GLN A 464 4.65 -14.91 -11.77
CA GLN A 464 6.10 -14.90 -11.91
C GLN A 464 6.72 -16.19 -11.35
N ASN A 465 6.19 -16.76 -10.27
CA ASN A 465 6.57 -18.08 -9.77
C ASN A 465 6.39 -19.15 -10.85
N ASP A 466 5.27 -19.17 -11.55
CA ASP A 466 5.03 -20.07 -12.68
C ASP A 466 6.02 -19.83 -13.82
N GLN A 467 6.22 -18.58 -14.18
CA GLN A 467 7.08 -18.20 -15.29
C GLN A 467 8.54 -18.59 -15.01
N LEU A 468 9.00 -18.31 -13.79
CA LEU A 468 10.34 -18.61 -13.32
C LEU A 468 10.59 -20.13 -13.29
N SER A 469 9.71 -20.90 -12.62
CA SER A 469 9.94 -22.32 -12.34
C SER A 469 9.64 -23.24 -13.53
N LEU A 470 8.65 -22.87 -14.38
CA LEU A 470 8.18 -23.79 -15.44
C LEU A 470 8.64 -23.41 -16.85
N LYS A 471 9.08 -22.14 -17.08
CA LYS A 471 9.39 -21.62 -18.41
C LYS A 471 10.80 -21.08 -18.54
N GLN A 472 11.35 -20.41 -17.52
CA GLN A 472 12.63 -19.68 -17.61
C GLN A 472 13.80 -20.48 -17.04
N ALA A 473 13.59 -21.16 -15.90
CA ALA A 473 14.67 -21.89 -15.25
C ALA A 473 15.11 -23.11 -16.07
N ASN A 474 16.43 -23.35 -16.13
CA ASN A 474 16.96 -24.58 -16.69
C ASN A 474 16.46 -25.77 -15.87
N LYS A 475 16.20 -26.89 -16.53
CA LYS A 475 15.70 -28.11 -15.89
C LYS A 475 16.66 -28.73 -14.86
N ASN A 476 17.95 -28.44 -14.96
CA ASN A 476 18.97 -28.92 -14.02
C ASN A 476 19.20 -27.94 -12.84
N PHE A 477 18.65 -26.71 -12.88
CA PHE A 477 18.72 -25.78 -11.77
C PHE A 477 17.90 -26.26 -10.59
N TRP A 478 18.15 -25.69 -9.43
CA TRP A 478 17.49 -26.08 -8.18
C TRP A 478 16.38 -25.12 -7.82
N TRP A 479 15.23 -25.68 -7.49
CA TRP A 479 14.05 -24.99 -7.01
C TRP A 479 13.88 -25.23 -5.51
N LEU A 480 13.50 -24.19 -4.79
CA LEU A 480 13.23 -24.25 -3.35
C LEU A 480 11.90 -23.55 -3.05
N HIS A 481 11.23 -24.08 -2.02
CA HIS A 481 9.98 -23.50 -1.50
C HIS A 481 9.74 -23.94 -0.05
N ALA A 482 9.15 -23.07 0.78
CA ALA A 482 8.77 -23.45 2.14
C ALA A 482 7.71 -24.56 2.13
N LYS A 483 7.98 -25.67 2.81
CA LYS A 483 7.19 -26.91 2.75
C LYS A 483 5.78 -26.70 3.28
N ASN A 484 4.76 -26.93 2.44
CA ASN A 484 3.36 -26.78 2.79
C ASN A 484 3.00 -25.39 3.36
N ILE A 485 3.77 -24.37 3.05
CA ILE A 485 3.62 -23.01 3.56
C ILE A 485 3.54 -22.07 2.36
N PRO A 486 2.54 -21.16 2.30
CA PRO A 486 2.47 -20.15 1.26
C PRO A 486 3.74 -19.29 1.17
N GLY A 487 4.30 -19.11 -0.03
CA GLY A 487 5.55 -18.41 -0.22
C GLY A 487 5.94 -18.23 -1.68
N SER A 488 7.15 -17.70 -1.91
CA SER A 488 7.73 -17.51 -3.24
C SER A 488 8.53 -18.73 -3.68
N HIS A 489 8.58 -18.94 -5.00
CA HIS A 489 9.52 -19.88 -5.59
C HIS A 489 10.91 -19.25 -5.65
N VAL A 490 11.91 -20.01 -5.27
CA VAL A 490 13.32 -19.64 -5.33
C VAL A 490 14.05 -20.55 -6.29
N ILE A 491 14.86 -19.99 -7.19
CA ILE A 491 15.66 -20.74 -8.16
C ILE A 491 17.12 -20.40 -7.97
N ILE A 492 17.96 -21.42 -7.79
CA ILE A 492 19.42 -21.30 -7.84
C ILE A 492 19.87 -21.54 -9.28
N GLU A 493 20.54 -20.58 -9.90
CA GLU A 493 21.05 -20.69 -11.26
C GLU A 493 22.37 -21.52 -11.33
N SER A 494 22.30 -22.73 -10.77
CA SER A 494 23.40 -23.71 -10.81
C SER A 494 22.83 -25.13 -10.86
N ASP A 495 23.54 -26.04 -11.52
CA ASP A 495 23.24 -27.48 -11.55
C ASP A 495 23.85 -28.21 -10.36
N GLN A 496 24.94 -27.68 -9.77
CA GLN A 496 25.65 -28.20 -8.61
C GLN A 496 25.94 -27.10 -7.58
N PRO A 497 24.90 -26.58 -6.89
CA PRO A 497 25.10 -25.55 -5.87
C PRO A 497 25.86 -26.14 -4.67
N SER A 498 26.63 -25.29 -3.99
CA SER A 498 27.27 -25.64 -2.72
C SER A 498 26.23 -25.78 -1.61
N ASP A 499 26.57 -26.48 -0.52
CA ASP A 499 25.70 -26.58 0.66
C ASP A 499 25.42 -25.20 1.27
N THR A 500 26.36 -24.28 1.16
CA THR A 500 26.19 -22.88 1.60
C THR A 500 25.13 -22.20 0.74
N THR A 501 25.24 -22.28 -0.60
CA THR A 501 24.25 -21.71 -1.53
C THR A 501 22.85 -22.28 -1.32
N LEU A 502 22.75 -23.61 -1.07
CA LEU A 502 21.47 -24.26 -0.74
C LEU A 502 20.87 -23.69 0.55
N THR A 503 21.69 -23.47 1.58
CA THR A 503 21.24 -22.90 2.85
C THR A 503 20.81 -21.45 2.68
N GLU A 504 21.57 -20.64 1.97
CA GLU A 504 21.25 -19.24 1.68
C GLU A 504 19.96 -19.12 0.85
N ALA A 505 19.77 -19.94 -0.16
CA ALA A 505 18.54 -19.99 -0.94
C ALA A 505 17.33 -20.48 -0.11
N ALA A 506 17.56 -21.42 0.82
CA ALA A 506 16.52 -21.86 1.76
C ALA A 506 16.13 -20.74 2.73
N ILE A 507 17.07 -19.93 3.22
CA ILE A 507 16.80 -18.74 4.02
C ILE A 507 15.91 -17.75 3.23
N LEU A 508 16.20 -17.52 1.95
CA LEU A 508 15.35 -16.70 1.07
C LEU A 508 13.95 -17.30 0.94
N ALA A 509 13.81 -18.61 0.70
CA ALA A 509 12.49 -19.24 0.59
C ALA A 509 11.68 -19.14 1.89
N ALA A 510 12.31 -19.32 3.03
CA ALA A 510 11.69 -19.17 4.33
C ALA A 510 11.30 -17.70 4.63
N PHE A 511 12.17 -16.75 4.27
CA PHE A 511 11.95 -15.32 4.45
C PHE A 511 10.79 -14.81 3.58
N TYR A 512 10.64 -15.31 2.35
CA TYR A 512 9.53 -14.99 1.45
C TYR A 512 8.33 -15.94 1.60
N SER A 513 8.12 -16.48 2.80
CA SER A 513 6.98 -17.33 3.16
C SER A 513 6.13 -16.71 4.26
N LYS A 514 4.97 -17.34 4.52
CA LYS A 514 4.08 -16.96 5.64
C LYS A 514 4.78 -17.05 7.01
N PHE A 515 5.81 -17.88 7.15
CA PHE A 515 6.52 -18.14 8.41
C PHE A 515 7.86 -17.40 8.52
N GLN A 516 7.95 -16.20 7.96
CA GLN A 516 9.15 -15.36 7.95
C GLN A 516 9.70 -15.01 9.34
N GLN A 517 8.89 -15.09 10.39
CA GLN A 517 9.30 -14.80 11.80
C GLN A 517 9.45 -16.07 12.65
N SER A 518 9.30 -17.24 12.03
CA SER A 518 9.39 -18.52 12.72
C SER A 518 10.79 -19.09 12.63
N ALA A 519 11.27 -19.72 13.70
CA ALA A 519 12.49 -20.52 13.66
C ALA A 519 12.24 -21.89 13.01
N ASN A 520 13.27 -22.49 12.44
CA ASN A 520 13.26 -23.84 11.89
C ASN A 520 12.19 -24.08 10.82
N VAL A 521 12.05 -23.15 9.88
CA VAL A 521 11.12 -23.29 8.75
C VAL A 521 11.59 -24.39 7.82
N PRO A 522 10.80 -25.44 7.56
CA PRO A 522 11.16 -26.49 6.61
C PRO A 522 11.05 -25.98 5.18
N VAL A 523 12.08 -26.16 4.38
CA VAL A 523 12.15 -25.76 2.98
C VAL A 523 12.45 -27.00 2.13
N ASP A 524 11.56 -27.32 1.20
CA ASP A 524 11.78 -28.38 0.22
C ASP A 524 12.62 -27.86 -0.93
N TYR A 525 13.53 -28.70 -1.42
CA TYR A 525 14.39 -28.40 -2.55
C TYR A 525 14.61 -29.62 -3.47
N LEU A 526 14.62 -29.36 -4.77
CA LEU A 526 14.80 -30.36 -5.82
C LEU A 526 15.16 -29.70 -7.16
N GLN A 527 15.58 -30.49 -8.14
CA GLN A 527 15.82 -29.95 -9.47
C GLN A 527 14.51 -29.63 -10.19
N VAL A 528 14.49 -28.52 -10.95
CA VAL A 528 13.33 -28.01 -11.70
C VAL A 528 12.67 -29.07 -12.60
N LYS A 529 13.43 -30.03 -13.14
CA LYS A 529 12.90 -31.14 -13.97
C LYS A 529 11.85 -32.01 -13.28
N HIS A 530 11.79 -32.00 -11.95
CA HIS A 530 10.83 -32.78 -11.16
C HIS A 530 9.54 -32.00 -10.83
N LEU A 531 9.47 -30.73 -11.23
CA LEU A 531 8.27 -29.92 -11.05
C LEU A 531 7.24 -30.22 -12.15
N ARG A 532 5.98 -30.33 -11.74
CA ARG A 532 4.83 -30.47 -12.66
C ARG A 532 3.71 -29.52 -12.23
N LYS A 533 3.04 -28.93 -13.20
CA LYS A 533 1.81 -28.16 -12.96
C LYS A 533 0.60 -28.97 -13.43
N PRO A 534 -0.36 -29.31 -12.54
CA PRO A 534 -1.60 -29.96 -12.94
C PRO A 534 -2.43 -29.05 -13.85
N ASN A 535 -3.19 -29.65 -14.77
CA ASN A 535 -4.11 -28.90 -15.63
C ASN A 535 -5.17 -28.18 -14.78
N GLY A 536 -5.38 -26.89 -15.05
CA GLY A 536 -6.34 -26.07 -14.33
C GLY A 536 -5.90 -25.60 -12.94
N ALA A 537 -4.68 -25.92 -12.49
CA ALA A 537 -4.16 -25.47 -11.21
C ALA A 537 -3.96 -23.94 -11.18
N LYS A 538 -4.16 -23.34 -10.01
CA LYS A 538 -3.95 -21.91 -9.76
C LYS A 538 -2.52 -21.48 -10.06
N PRO A 539 -2.28 -20.20 -10.40
CA PRO A 539 -0.92 -19.68 -10.53
C PRO A 539 -0.08 -19.95 -9.27
N GLY A 540 1.20 -20.28 -9.45
CA GLY A 540 2.12 -20.60 -8.35
C GLY A 540 1.99 -22.01 -7.77
N TYR A 541 0.98 -22.78 -8.14
CA TYR A 541 0.82 -24.16 -7.65
C TYR A 541 1.58 -25.16 -8.51
N VAL A 542 2.44 -25.96 -7.87
CA VAL A 542 3.21 -27.04 -8.49
C VAL A 542 3.14 -28.30 -7.62
N ILE A 543 3.26 -29.46 -8.25
CA ILE A 543 3.44 -30.76 -7.59
C ILE A 543 4.83 -31.31 -7.92
N TYR A 544 5.41 -32.01 -6.97
CA TYR A 544 6.75 -32.59 -7.10
C TYR A 544 6.91 -33.81 -6.23
N GLU A 545 7.87 -34.65 -6.57
CA GLU A 545 8.24 -35.86 -5.85
C GLU A 545 9.77 -35.98 -5.78
N GLY A 546 10.27 -36.66 -4.73
CA GLY A 546 11.71 -36.89 -4.55
C GLY A 546 12.48 -35.69 -3.99
N GLN A 547 11.77 -34.74 -3.36
CA GLN A 547 12.37 -33.58 -2.69
C GLN A 547 13.20 -33.97 -1.47
N LYS A 548 14.20 -33.14 -1.19
CA LYS A 548 14.88 -33.09 0.11
C LYS A 548 14.35 -31.89 0.89
N THR A 549 14.44 -31.93 2.21
CA THR A 549 13.99 -30.85 3.09
C THR A 549 15.14 -30.35 3.95
N LEU A 550 15.28 -29.02 4.03
CA LEU A 550 16.23 -28.32 4.89
C LEU A 550 15.45 -27.44 5.88
N SER A 551 15.84 -27.40 7.15
CA SER A 551 15.24 -26.52 8.14
C SER A 551 16.14 -25.32 8.38
N VAL A 552 15.60 -24.10 8.18
CA VAL A 552 16.34 -22.84 8.31
C VAL A 552 15.56 -21.81 9.10
N THR A 553 16.29 -20.90 9.74
CA THR A 553 15.67 -19.71 10.38
C THR A 553 15.84 -18.50 9.49
N PRO A 554 14.76 -17.83 9.07
CA PRO A 554 14.83 -16.60 8.27
C PRO A 554 15.62 -15.50 9.00
N SER A 555 16.48 -14.77 8.28
CA SER A 555 17.25 -13.64 8.80
C SER A 555 17.19 -12.48 7.80
N SER A 556 16.73 -11.31 8.25
CA SER A 556 16.72 -10.09 7.43
C SER A 556 18.14 -9.66 7.06
N GLU A 557 19.09 -9.76 8.00
CA GLU A 557 20.50 -9.42 7.77
C GLU A 557 21.14 -10.29 6.70
N ALA A 558 20.87 -11.60 6.71
CA ALA A 558 21.37 -12.52 5.70
C ALA A 558 20.75 -12.22 4.31
N VAL A 559 19.46 -11.85 4.26
CA VAL A 559 18.79 -11.49 3.01
C VAL A 559 19.35 -10.19 2.44
N GLU A 560 19.55 -9.15 3.27
CA GLU A 560 20.15 -7.87 2.85
C GLU A 560 21.59 -8.04 2.36
N ALA A 561 22.37 -8.95 2.97
CA ALA A 561 23.74 -9.24 2.55
C ALA A 561 23.82 -9.91 1.16
N MET A 562 22.77 -10.64 0.76
CA MET A 562 22.68 -11.30 -0.55
C MET A 562 22.05 -10.42 -1.63
N GLU A 563 21.43 -9.27 -1.27
CA GLU A 563 20.72 -8.43 -2.23
C GLU A 563 21.69 -7.73 -3.17
N ILE A 564 21.50 -7.92 -4.47
CA ILE A 564 22.25 -7.17 -5.48
C ILE A 564 21.55 -5.80 -5.61
N LYS A 565 22.22 -4.76 -5.13
CA LYS A 565 21.78 -3.37 -5.32
C LYS A 565 22.09 -2.97 -6.77
N ASP A 566 21.02 -2.67 -7.53
CA ASP A 566 21.11 -2.11 -8.89
C ASP A 566 21.74 -0.71 -8.90
#